data_c695af8b124fa902650254f204d69b92
#
_entry.id   c695af8b124fa902650254f204d69b92
#
_cell.length_a   1.000
_cell.length_b   1.000
_cell.length_c   1.000
_cell.angle_alpha   90.00
_cell.angle_beta   90.00
_cell.angle_gamma   90.00
#
_symmetry.space_group_name_H-M   'P 1'
#
loop_
_entity.id
_entity.type
_entity.pdbx_description
1 polymer ?
#
loop_
_entity_poly.entity_id
_entity_poly.type
_entity_poly.pdbx_seq_one_letter_code
_entity_poly.pdbx_strand_id
1 'polypeptide(L)'
;PHNSNGSNGQMFKLVDWAGNPMDDEYATKRMRNEPLVEITQVKGTSDTHPLLSPNDKWADFGIMNNRVASPFYSSPTGSYVRNAYLRGLSLDSEFKINPYKFGLVGASDTHTGAVSDKESDYHSKIGILDGTPELRGAAPLTKAFKEQIEESGSNVIIRGYTEVGDQEYIDTGYTEWGASGLAAVWAENNTRESIYDAFRRKETFATTGSRIKVRFFGGYQIDKAFDQIDPVNFAYKNAVSMGSDMLQSGNQAPQFLVWALRDVKRAPLDRVQIIKGWTELSGKPHEE
;
A
#
# COMPACT_ATOMS: atom_id res chain seq x y z
N PRO A 1 10.28 2.57 -0.06
CA PRO A 1 9.68 3.75 -0.73
C PRO A 1 8.40 4.21 -0.05
N HIS A 2 8.11 5.51 -0.15
CA HIS A 2 6.89 6.15 0.32
C HIS A 2 5.66 5.69 -0.49
N ASN A 3 4.44 5.91 0.03
CA ASN A 3 3.18 5.73 -0.70
C ASN A 3 3.25 6.44 -2.06
N SER A 4 3.03 5.71 -3.14
CA SER A 4 3.51 6.12 -4.46
C SER A 4 2.43 6.55 -5.45
N ASN A 5 1.14 6.39 -5.12
CA ASN A 5 0.02 6.73 -6.01
C ASN A 5 0.09 8.17 -6.55
N GLY A 6 0.48 9.14 -5.71
CA GLY A 6 0.65 10.55 -6.09
C GLY A 6 1.98 10.91 -6.75
N SER A 7 2.83 9.93 -7.11
CA SER A 7 4.19 10.17 -7.62
C SER A 7 4.28 10.53 -9.10
N ASN A 8 3.18 10.49 -9.83
CA ASN A 8 3.13 10.74 -11.28
C ASN A 8 4.12 9.87 -12.09
N GLY A 9 4.19 8.58 -11.77
CA GLY A 9 5.07 7.62 -12.42
C GLY A 9 6.55 7.70 -12.02
N GLN A 10 6.90 8.60 -11.09
CA GLN A 10 8.30 8.85 -10.75
C GLN A 10 8.89 7.82 -9.78
N MET A 11 8.05 7.17 -8.97
CA MET A 11 8.53 6.25 -7.93
C MET A 11 9.17 4.99 -8.50
N PHE A 12 8.57 4.42 -9.54
CA PHE A 12 8.99 3.14 -10.14
C PHE A 12 9.40 3.31 -11.60
N LYS A 13 10.28 4.28 -11.86
CA LYS A 13 10.89 4.48 -13.19
C LYS A 13 11.76 3.29 -13.58
N LEU A 14 11.89 3.08 -14.89
CA LEU A 14 12.83 2.12 -15.48
C LEU A 14 14.15 2.76 -15.94
N VAL A 15 14.38 3.99 -15.52
CA VAL A 15 15.56 4.78 -15.86
C VAL A 15 16.15 5.41 -14.61
N ASP A 16 17.44 5.71 -14.66
CA ASP A 16 18.15 6.48 -13.64
C ASP A 16 17.80 7.99 -13.70
N TRP A 17 18.49 8.80 -12.91
CA TRP A 17 18.30 10.26 -12.89
C TRP A 17 18.76 10.96 -14.19
N ALA A 18 19.70 10.37 -14.90
CA ALA A 18 20.20 10.88 -16.18
C ALA A 18 19.34 10.45 -17.38
N GLY A 19 18.36 9.58 -17.15
CA GLY A 19 17.49 9.02 -18.20
C GLY A 19 18.05 7.77 -18.87
N ASN A 20 19.17 7.21 -18.38
CA ASN A 20 19.70 5.95 -18.87
C ASN A 20 18.86 4.78 -18.38
N PRO A 21 18.77 3.66 -19.12
CA PRO A 21 18.19 2.43 -18.63
C PRO A 21 18.80 2.01 -17.28
N MET A 22 17.96 1.45 -16.39
CA MET A 22 18.42 0.96 -15.10
C MET A 22 19.41 -0.19 -15.29
N ASP A 23 20.57 -0.09 -14.66
CA ASP A 23 21.61 -1.11 -14.66
C ASP A 23 21.60 -1.96 -13.37
N ASP A 24 22.46 -2.97 -13.34
CA ASP A 24 22.58 -3.89 -12.21
C ASP A 24 23.07 -3.17 -10.93
N GLU A 25 23.98 -2.21 -11.03
CA GLU A 25 24.48 -1.45 -9.90
C GLU A 25 23.37 -0.63 -9.25
N TYR A 26 22.57 0.07 -10.06
CA TYR A 26 21.43 0.87 -9.58
C TYR A 26 20.35 -0.03 -8.97
N ALA A 27 20.00 -1.13 -9.63
CA ALA A 27 19.00 -2.09 -9.13
C ALA A 27 19.44 -2.70 -7.78
N THR A 28 20.71 -3.10 -7.68
CA THR A 28 21.27 -3.67 -6.44
C THR A 28 21.28 -2.65 -5.29
N LYS A 29 21.67 -1.40 -5.55
CA LYS A 29 21.59 -0.32 -4.56
C LYS A 29 20.15 -0.09 -4.10
N ARG A 30 19.20 -0.11 -5.04
CA ARG A 30 17.78 0.07 -4.74
C ARG A 30 17.25 -1.03 -3.85
N MET A 31 17.45 -2.30 -4.20
CA MET A 31 17.05 -3.45 -3.39
C MET A 31 17.62 -3.40 -1.96
N ARG A 32 18.90 -3.03 -1.84
CA ARG A 32 19.56 -2.93 -0.54
C ARG A 32 18.97 -1.85 0.35
N ASN A 33 18.66 -0.68 -0.22
CA ASN A 33 18.23 0.50 0.52
C ASN A 33 16.70 0.63 0.63
N GLU A 34 15.96 -0.02 -0.27
CA GLU A 34 14.50 0.04 -0.36
C GLU A 34 13.88 -1.37 -0.21
N PRO A 35 14.08 -2.08 0.92
CA PRO A 35 13.54 -3.43 1.09
C PRO A 35 12.01 -3.45 1.24
N LEU A 36 11.40 -2.32 1.60
CA LEU A 36 9.98 -2.18 1.89
C LEU A 36 9.36 -1.05 1.07
N VAL A 37 8.08 -1.19 0.77
CA VAL A 37 7.27 -0.14 0.16
C VAL A 37 6.00 0.10 0.98
N GLU A 38 5.65 1.36 1.12
CA GLU A 38 4.40 1.78 1.74
C GLU A 38 3.27 1.67 0.71
N ILE A 39 2.36 0.70 0.97
CA ILE A 39 1.31 0.34 0.01
C ILE A 39 0.01 1.12 0.23
N THR A 40 -0.16 1.72 1.41
CA THR A 40 -1.35 2.49 1.75
C THR A 40 -1.07 3.48 2.87
N GLN A 41 -1.75 4.60 2.83
CA GLN A 41 -1.87 5.58 3.90
C GLN A 41 -3.17 6.39 3.73
N VAL A 42 -3.36 7.43 4.54
CA VAL A 42 -4.55 8.30 4.45
C VAL A 42 -4.75 8.93 3.06
N LYS A 43 -3.69 9.12 2.29
CA LYS A 43 -3.74 9.64 0.90
C LYS A 43 -4.02 8.55 -0.13
N GLY A 44 -4.66 7.45 0.27
CA GLY A 44 -5.11 6.39 -0.61
C GLY A 44 -4.14 5.23 -0.77
N THR A 45 -4.56 4.27 -1.55
CA THR A 45 -3.81 3.06 -1.86
C THR A 45 -2.71 3.32 -2.90
N SER A 46 -1.61 2.61 -2.76
CA SER A 46 -0.59 2.43 -3.80
C SER A 46 -0.52 0.98 -4.29
N ASP A 47 -1.49 0.14 -3.95
CA ASP A 47 -1.54 -1.27 -4.38
C ASP A 47 -1.64 -1.38 -5.90
N THR A 48 -2.80 -1.07 -6.44
CA THR A 48 -3.05 -1.05 -7.89
C THR A 48 -4.06 0.03 -8.28
N HIS A 49 -4.35 0.12 -9.56
CA HIS A 49 -5.30 1.05 -10.16
C HIS A 49 -6.12 0.32 -11.23
N PRO A 50 -7.42 0.64 -11.45
CA PRO A 50 -8.25 -0.02 -12.47
C PRO A 50 -7.66 -0.03 -13.88
N LEU A 51 -6.92 1.01 -14.26
CA LEU A 51 -6.22 1.07 -15.56
C LEU A 51 -5.02 0.11 -15.65
N LEU A 52 -4.49 -0.37 -14.53
CA LEU A 52 -3.35 -1.29 -14.47
C LEU A 52 -3.77 -2.73 -14.22
N SER A 53 -4.88 -2.92 -13.52
CA SER A 53 -5.47 -4.21 -13.17
C SER A 53 -6.96 -4.26 -13.57
N PRO A 54 -7.29 -4.24 -14.87
CA PRO A 54 -8.67 -4.08 -15.33
C PRO A 54 -9.55 -5.30 -15.03
N ASN A 55 -8.96 -6.44 -14.72
CA ASN A 55 -9.68 -7.68 -14.38
C ASN A 55 -9.92 -7.84 -12.87
N ASP A 56 -9.30 -7.00 -12.04
CA ASP A 56 -9.52 -6.99 -10.60
C ASP A 56 -10.69 -6.05 -10.26
N LYS A 57 -11.81 -6.63 -9.84
CA LYS A 57 -13.04 -5.90 -9.47
C LYS A 57 -12.86 -4.94 -8.27
N TRP A 58 -11.74 -5.06 -7.56
CA TRP A 58 -11.45 -4.30 -6.34
C TRP A 58 -10.26 -3.35 -6.52
N ALA A 59 -9.80 -3.20 -7.75
CA ALA A 59 -8.69 -2.31 -8.08
C ALA A 59 -9.00 -0.82 -7.82
N ASP A 60 -10.27 -0.46 -7.66
CA ASP A 60 -10.73 0.90 -7.39
C ASP A 60 -10.81 1.25 -5.89
N PHE A 61 -10.48 0.30 -5.01
CA PHE A 61 -10.55 0.53 -3.56
C PHE A 61 -9.50 1.54 -3.07
N GLY A 62 -9.97 2.61 -2.42
CA GLY A 62 -9.11 3.61 -1.79
C GLY A 62 -8.27 4.44 -2.77
N ILE A 63 -8.69 4.58 -4.01
CA ILE A 63 -7.98 5.36 -5.03
C ILE A 63 -8.05 6.85 -4.71
N MET A 64 -6.88 7.50 -4.73
CA MET A 64 -6.74 8.96 -4.79
C MET A 64 -5.88 9.33 -6.00
N ASN A 65 -6.50 9.97 -6.98
CA ASN A 65 -5.92 10.13 -8.31
C ASN A 65 -4.94 11.31 -8.43
N ASN A 66 -4.90 12.20 -7.46
CA ASN A 66 -4.14 13.44 -7.59
C ASN A 66 -2.66 13.26 -7.20
N ARG A 67 -1.82 14.03 -7.83
CA ARG A 67 -0.43 14.21 -7.38
C ARG A 67 -0.43 14.85 -5.99
N VAL A 68 0.59 14.54 -5.21
CA VAL A 68 0.75 15.13 -3.88
C VAL A 68 0.74 16.66 -3.97
N ALA A 69 -0.06 17.29 -3.13
CA ALA A 69 -0.22 18.76 -3.05
C ALA A 69 -0.52 19.45 -4.40
N SER A 70 -1.28 18.79 -5.27
CA SER A 70 -1.58 19.30 -6.61
C SER A 70 -3.00 18.91 -7.02
N PRO A 71 -3.71 19.77 -7.79
CA PRO A 71 -5.00 19.41 -8.37
C PRO A 71 -4.90 18.53 -9.61
N PHE A 72 -3.69 18.27 -10.12
CA PHE A 72 -3.48 17.48 -11.33
C PHE A 72 -3.46 16.00 -11.05
N TYR A 73 -3.97 15.20 -11.97
CA TYR A 73 -3.94 13.74 -11.87
C TYR A 73 -2.51 13.18 -11.94
N SER A 74 -2.30 12.14 -11.17
CA SER A 74 -1.08 11.32 -11.19
C SER A 74 -1.17 10.26 -12.28
N SER A 75 -0.08 10.03 -13.01
CA SER A 75 0.01 8.91 -13.94
C SER A 75 -0.01 7.59 -13.16
N PRO A 76 -0.91 6.64 -13.45
CA PRO A 76 -0.91 5.34 -12.77
C PRO A 76 0.35 4.52 -13.05
N THR A 77 0.81 4.50 -14.30
CA THR A 77 1.99 3.72 -14.71
C THR A 77 3.26 4.21 -14.00
N GLY A 78 3.91 3.32 -13.24
CA GLY A 78 5.09 3.66 -12.43
C GLY A 78 4.76 4.31 -11.08
N SER A 79 3.47 4.35 -10.68
CA SER A 79 3.01 4.87 -9.41
C SER A 79 2.40 3.82 -8.47
N TYR A 80 2.22 2.58 -8.92
CA TYR A 80 1.56 1.54 -8.13
C TYR A 80 2.44 0.29 -7.98
N VAL A 81 2.34 -0.35 -6.83
CA VAL A 81 3.25 -1.42 -6.40
C VAL A 81 3.09 -2.69 -7.23
N ARG A 82 1.85 -3.12 -7.53
CA ARG A 82 1.64 -4.31 -8.39
C ARG A 82 2.22 -4.09 -9.79
N ASN A 83 2.08 -2.87 -10.35
CA ASN A 83 2.75 -2.52 -11.60
C ASN A 83 4.28 -2.53 -11.47
N ALA A 84 4.83 -2.08 -10.33
CA ALA A 84 6.28 -2.18 -10.07
C ALA A 84 6.75 -3.63 -10.01
N TYR A 85 6.01 -4.52 -9.36
CA TYR A 85 6.31 -5.95 -9.33
C TYR A 85 6.35 -6.55 -10.75
N LEU A 86 5.34 -6.28 -11.56
CA LEU A 86 5.29 -6.75 -12.96
C LEU A 86 6.48 -6.23 -13.79
N ARG A 87 6.84 -4.95 -13.62
CA ARG A 87 8.02 -4.36 -14.25
C ARG A 87 9.32 -5.01 -13.77
N GLY A 88 9.41 -5.29 -12.47
CA GLY A 88 10.54 -6.02 -11.88
C GLY A 88 10.70 -7.41 -12.46
N LEU A 89 9.60 -8.15 -12.67
CA LEU A 89 9.62 -9.47 -13.32
C LEU A 89 10.07 -9.37 -14.79
N SER A 90 9.64 -8.34 -15.53
CA SER A 90 10.11 -8.12 -16.91
C SER A 90 11.60 -7.82 -16.96
N LEU A 91 12.10 -6.94 -16.08
CA LEU A 91 13.53 -6.63 -15.97
C LEU A 91 14.35 -7.88 -15.59
N ASP A 92 13.84 -8.72 -14.69
CA ASP A 92 14.50 -9.97 -14.31
C ASP A 92 14.56 -10.97 -15.47
N SER A 93 13.49 -11.06 -16.25
CA SER A 93 13.45 -11.90 -17.45
C SER A 93 14.46 -11.47 -18.49
N GLU A 94 14.55 -10.16 -18.76
CA GLU A 94 15.36 -9.59 -19.84
C GLU A 94 16.83 -9.37 -19.42
N PHE A 95 17.05 -8.74 -18.25
CA PHE A 95 18.37 -8.26 -17.82
C PHE A 95 18.90 -8.95 -16.57
N LYS A 96 18.15 -9.88 -15.98
CA LYS A 96 18.49 -10.55 -14.71
C LYS A 96 18.62 -9.60 -13.52
N ILE A 97 17.91 -8.49 -13.56
CA ILE A 97 17.82 -7.50 -12.46
C ILE A 97 16.36 -7.32 -12.04
N ASN A 98 16.10 -7.22 -10.74
CA ASN A 98 14.78 -6.88 -10.23
C ASN A 98 14.87 -5.93 -9.02
N PRO A 99 14.74 -4.61 -9.23
CA PRO A 99 14.86 -3.62 -8.17
C PRO A 99 13.61 -3.53 -7.27
N TYR A 100 12.54 -4.25 -7.56
CA TYR A 100 11.22 -4.07 -6.98
C TYR A 100 10.73 -5.26 -6.13
N LYS A 101 11.64 -6.02 -5.53
CA LYS A 101 11.31 -7.10 -4.59
C LYS A 101 11.02 -6.56 -3.18
N PHE A 102 9.97 -5.78 -3.03
CA PHE A 102 9.60 -5.15 -1.77
C PHE A 102 8.84 -6.08 -0.83
N GLY A 103 9.00 -5.87 0.51
CA GLY A 103 7.97 -6.20 1.48
C GLY A 103 6.97 -5.04 1.60
N LEU A 104 5.77 -5.30 2.10
CA LEU A 104 4.68 -4.34 2.15
C LEU A 104 4.49 -3.80 3.56
N VAL A 105 4.36 -2.49 3.70
CA VAL A 105 3.97 -1.82 4.95
C VAL A 105 2.88 -0.79 4.67
N GLY A 106 2.08 -0.46 5.68
CA GLY A 106 1.18 0.68 5.63
C GLY A 106 1.62 1.75 6.61
N ALA A 107 1.11 2.95 6.46
CA ALA A 107 1.37 4.04 7.39
C ALA A 107 0.16 4.97 7.53
N SER A 108 0.20 5.86 8.50
CA SER A 108 -0.84 6.86 8.69
C SER A 108 -0.57 8.16 7.92
N ASP A 109 0.71 8.51 7.79
CA ASP A 109 1.13 9.84 7.31
C ASP A 109 0.54 11.01 8.13
N THR A 110 0.17 10.74 9.38
CA THR A 110 -0.34 11.80 10.26
C THR A 110 0.79 12.66 10.79
N HIS A 111 0.56 13.97 10.85
CA HIS A 111 1.52 14.96 11.34
C HIS A 111 1.19 15.44 12.77
N THR A 112 0.19 14.87 13.41
CA THR A 112 -0.31 15.32 14.72
C THR A 112 -0.02 14.32 15.84
N GLY A 113 0.46 13.11 15.51
CA GLY A 113 0.55 11.99 16.45
C GLY A 113 -0.79 11.31 16.74
N ALA A 114 -1.90 11.86 16.25
CA ALA A 114 -3.22 11.22 16.32
C ALA A 114 -3.44 10.33 15.08
N VAL A 115 -3.92 9.11 15.30
CA VAL A 115 -4.17 8.14 14.24
C VAL A 115 -5.62 7.65 14.35
N SER A 116 -6.37 7.73 13.26
CA SER A 116 -7.69 7.11 13.15
C SER A 116 -7.62 5.89 12.22
N ASP A 117 -8.10 4.75 12.71
CA ASP A 117 -8.26 3.51 11.95
C ASP A 117 -9.71 3.26 11.53
N LYS A 118 -10.58 4.26 11.71
CA LYS A 118 -11.99 4.21 11.36
C LYS A 118 -12.26 4.99 10.10
N GLU A 119 -12.70 4.31 9.05
CA GLU A 119 -13.06 4.95 7.80
C GLU A 119 -14.21 5.95 7.96
N SER A 120 -15.23 5.59 8.75
CA SER A 120 -16.39 6.43 9.01
C SER A 120 -16.12 7.62 9.97
N ASP A 121 -14.96 7.66 10.61
CA ASP A 121 -14.60 8.65 11.62
C ASP A 121 -13.11 8.99 11.54
N TYR A 122 -12.62 9.12 10.29
CA TYR A 122 -11.25 9.55 10.06
C TYR A 122 -11.12 11.06 10.28
N HIS A 123 -10.07 11.47 10.99
CA HIS A 123 -9.82 12.89 11.27
C HIS A 123 -8.34 13.19 11.49
N SER A 124 -8.02 14.46 11.27
CA SER A 124 -6.80 15.12 11.74
C SER A 124 -5.48 14.52 11.28
N LYS A 125 -5.24 14.55 9.96
CA LYS A 125 -3.90 14.28 9.43
C LYS A 125 -2.90 15.40 9.77
N ILE A 126 -3.25 16.65 9.48
CA ILE A 126 -2.35 17.81 9.59
C ILE A 126 -2.68 18.68 10.82
N GLY A 127 -3.85 18.52 11.41
CA GLY A 127 -4.29 19.22 12.61
C GLY A 127 -4.83 20.60 12.29
N ILE A 128 -3.98 21.59 12.12
CA ILE A 128 -4.41 22.98 11.86
C ILE A 128 -5.22 23.14 10.57
N LEU A 129 -5.00 22.25 9.59
CA LEU A 129 -5.63 22.33 8.27
C LEU A 129 -6.87 21.45 8.13
N ASP A 130 -7.02 20.41 8.96
CA ASP A 130 -8.10 19.43 8.87
C ASP A 130 -8.65 19.02 10.23
N GLY A 131 -8.37 19.83 11.26
CA GLY A 131 -8.69 19.50 12.65
C GLY A 131 -10.17 19.67 13.03
N THR A 132 -10.99 20.32 12.19
CA THR A 132 -12.42 20.52 12.46
C THR A 132 -13.31 19.81 11.44
N PRO A 133 -14.55 19.45 11.82
CA PRO A 133 -15.50 18.85 10.87
C PRO A 133 -15.78 19.71 9.63
N GLU A 134 -15.82 21.02 9.78
CA GLU A 134 -16.04 21.97 8.68
C GLU A 134 -14.89 21.91 7.69
N LEU A 135 -13.63 21.97 8.18
CA LEU A 135 -12.43 21.88 7.32
C LEU A 135 -12.31 20.56 6.57
N ARG A 136 -12.91 19.50 7.09
CA ARG A 136 -12.97 18.19 6.42
C ARG A 136 -14.17 18.02 5.48
N GLY A 137 -15.04 19.02 5.38
CA GLY A 137 -16.28 18.91 4.62
C GLY A 137 -17.32 17.99 5.25
N ALA A 138 -17.19 17.65 6.54
CA ALA A 138 -18.10 16.76 7.26
C ALA A 138 -19.24 17.52 7.98
N ALA A 139 -19.11 18.82 8.15
CA ALA A 139 -20.13 19.71 8.70
C ALA A 139 -20.34 20.92 7.79
N PRO A 140 -21.57 21.49 7.75
CA PRO A 140 -21.85 22.67 6.95
C PRO A 140 -21.11 23.90 7.49
N LEU A 141 -20.73 24.78 6.56
CA LEU A 141 -20.08 26.04 6.88
C LEU A 141 -21.06 27.02 7.50
N THR A 142 -20.64 27.68 8.59
CA THR A 142 -21.27 28.90 9.03
C THR A 142 -20.67 30.08 8.28
N LYS A 143 -21.45 31.17 8.13
CA LYS A 143 -20.98 32.40 7.49
C LYS A 143 -19.69 32.92 8.14
N ALA A 144 -19.64 32.93 9.47
CA ALA A 144 -18.49 33.42 10.24
C ALA A 144 -17.24 32.54 9.99
N PHE A 145 -17.41 31.23 9.88
CA PHE A 145 -16.30 30.30 9.62
C PHE A 145 -15.76 30.46 8.19
N LYS A 146 -16.66 30.69 7.23
CA LYS A 146 -16.27 30.98 5.84
C LYS A 146 -15.45 32.26 5.72
N GLU A 147 -15.90 33.34 6.35
CA GLU A 147 -15.17 34.60 6.42
C GLU A 147 -13.78 34.41 7.05
N GLN A 148 -13.67 33.65 8.14
CA GLN A 148 -12.39 33.34 8.80
C GLN A 148 -11.42 32.56 7.89
N ILE A 149 -11.92 31.62 7.10
CA ILE A 149 -11.09 30.86 6.15
C ILE A 149 -10.59 31.76 5.04
N GLU A 150 -11.46 32.57 4.47
CA GLU A 150 -11.12 33.53 3.39
C GLU A 150 -10.07 34.54 3.84
N GLU A 151 -10.21 35.06 5.05
CA GLU A 151 -9.23 36.00 5.65
C GLU A 151 -7.89 35.36 5.96
N SER A 152 -7.86 34.06 6.30
CA SER A 152 -6.63 33.37 6.67
C SER A 152 -5.67 33.09 5.50
N GLY A 153 -6.11 33.30 4.27
CA GLY A 153 -5.32 33.02 3.07
C GLY A 153 -5.01 31.53 2.84
N SER A 154 -5.70 30.63 3.54
CA SER A 154 -5.52 29.16 3.47
C SER A 154 -6.02 28.54 2.15
N ASN A 155 -5.85 29.20 1.03
CA ASN A 155 -6.39 28.82 -0.27
C ASN A 155 -5.79 27.54 -0.88
N VAL A 156 -4.75 26.99 -0.29
CA VAL A 156 -4.01 25.84 -0.89
C VAL A 156 -4.78 24.53 -0.83
N ILE A 157 -5.81 24.44 0.02
CA ILE A 157 -6.45 23.15 0.35
C ILE A 157 -7.91 23.12 -0.07
N ILE A 158 -8.56 24.27 -0.20
CA ILE A 158 -9.96 24.37 -0.59
C ILE A 158 -10.04 24.28 -2.12
N ARG A 159 -10.70 23.23 -2.62
CA ARG A 159 -10.97 23.04 -4.05
C ARG A 159 -12.20 23.82 -4.51
N GLY A 160 -13.11 24.08 -3.57
CA GLY A 160 -14.37 24.75 -3.82
C GLY A 160 -15.35 24.58 -2.67
N TYR A 161 -16.58 24.84 -2.98
CA TYR A 161 -17.71 24.67 -2.08
C TYR A 161 -18.79 23.85 -2.77
N THR A 162 -19.43 22.95 -2.02
CA THR A 162 -20.52 22.10 -2.49
C THR A 162 -21.79 22.42 -1.71
N GLU A 163 -22.89 22.67 -2.40
CA GLU A 163 -24.21 22.87 -1.79
C GLU A 163 -24.94 21.53 -1.67
N VAL A 164 -25.48 21.23 -0.48
CA VAL A 164 -26.33 20.09 -0.22
C VAL A 164 -27.60 20.61 0.47
N GLY A 165 -28.69 20.70 -0.26
CA GLY A 165 -29.89 21.38 0.17
C GLY A 165 -29.65 22.89 0.27
N ASP A 166 -29.88 23.44 1.46
CA ASP A 166 -29.65 24.87 1.80
C ASP A 166 -28.34 25.06 2.59
N GLN A 167 -27.49 24.04 2.65
CA GLN A 167 -26.25 24.06 3.39
C GLN A 167 -25.04 24.00 2.46
N GLU A 168 -24.00 24.77 2.77
CA GLU A 168 -22.74 24.79 2.03
C GLU A 168 -21.65 24.04 2.81
N TYR A 169 -20.86 23.26 2.10
CA TYR A 169 -19.75 22.47 2.62
C TYR A 169 -18.46 22.81 1.87
N ILE A 170 -17.32 22.72 2.55
CA ILE A 170 -16.02 22.83 1.89
C ILE A 170 -15.78 21.56 1.07
N ASP A 171 -15.38 21.73 -0.19
CA ASP A 171 -14.75 20.70 -0.98
C ASP A 171 -13.24 20.81 -0.84
N THR A 172 -12.64 19.82 -0.19
CA THR A 172 -11.19 19.77 0.04
C THR A 172 -10.64 18.39 -0.33
N GLY A 173 -9.32 18.31 -0.53
CA GLY A 173 -8.66 17.01 -0.67
C GLY A 173 -8.81 16.10 0.54
N TYR A 174 -9.18 16.61 1.68
CA TYR A 174 -9.36 15.83 2.92
C TYR A 174 -10.62 14.97 2.93
N THR A 175 -11.63 15.32 2.15
CA THR A 175 -12.87 14.53 2.02
C THR A 175 -12.61 13.17 1.35
N GLU A 176 -11.51 13.05 0.59
CA GLU A 176 -11.11 11.82 -0.06
C GLU A 176 -10.17 10.95 0.80
N TRP A 177 -9.68 11.49 1.93
CA TRP A 177 -8.75 10.74 2.77
C TRP A 177 -9.45 9.63 3.51
N GLY A 178 -8.77 8.47 3.56
CA GLY A 178 -9.27 7.27 4.21
C GLY A 178 -8.61 6.98 5.55
N ALA A 179 -8.96 5.83 6.13
CA ALA A 179 -8.39 5.37 7.39
C ALA A 179 -6.87 5.16 7.29
N SER A 180 -6.21 5.35 8.42
CA SER A 180 -4.77 5.17 8.54
C SER A 180 -4.35 3.73 8.29
N GLY A 181 -3.29 3.55 7.52
CA GLY A 181 -2.57 2.30 7.40
C GLY A 181 -1.72 1.97 8.63
N LEU A 182 -1.34 0.71 8.77
CA LEU A 182 -0.39 0.23 9.77
C LEU A 182 0.74 -0.55 9.10
N ALA A 183 1.97 -0.32 9.58
CA ALA A 183 3.07 -1.23 9.36
C ALA A 183 3.01 -2.35 10.39
N ALA A 184 3.00 -3.61 9.93
CA ALA A 184 3.03 -4.77 10.79
C ALA A 184 4.15 -5.73 10.39
N VAL A 185 4.76 -6.37 11.40
CA VAL A 185 5.83 -7.34 11.20
C VAL A 185 5.60 -8.58 12.03
N TRP A 186 6.11 -9.71 11.58
CA TRP A 186 6.26 -10.91 12.37
C TRP A 186 7.70 -11.00 12.87
N ALA A 187 7.92 -10.58 14.11
CA ALA A 187 9.20 -10.61 14.79
C ALA A 187 9.16 -11.65 15.92
N GLU A 188 10.30 -12.26 16.21
CA GLU A 188 10.42 -13.27 17.27
C GLU A 188 10.26 -12.62 18.66
N ASN A 189 10.76 -11.39 18.80
CA ASN A 189 10.70 -10.64 20.05
C ASN A 189 10.34 -9.18 19.78
N ASN A 190 9.74 -8.52 20.77
CA ASN A 190 9.47 -7.07 20.71
C ASN A 190 10.72 -6.28 21.13
N THR A 191 11.77 -6.41 20.34
CA THR A 191 13.01 -5.64 20.48
C THR A 191 13.32 -4.91 19.18
N ARG A 192 14.14 -3.86 19.25
CA ARG A 192 14.56 -3.10 18.07
C ARG A 192 15.21 -4.01 17.02
N GLU A 193 16.11 -4.85 17.46
CA GLU A 193 16.89 -5.76 16.62
C GLU A 193 15.96 -6.75 15.90
N SER A 194 15.09 -7.43 16.64
CA SER A 194 14.18 -8.44 16.09
C SER A 194 13.16 -7.82 15.11
N ILE A 195 12.66 -6.62 15.41
CA ILE A 195 11.77 -5.88 14.52
C ILE A 195 12.52 -5.45 13.25
N TYR A 196 13.75 -4.93 13.39
CA TYR A 196 14.56 -4.53 12.25
C TYR A 196 14.89 -5.73 11.33
N ASP A 197 15.25 -6.86 11.92
CA ASP A 197 15.51 -8.10 11.17
C ASP A 197 14.27 -8.59 10.43
N ALA A 198 13.08 -8.50 11.02
CA ALA A 198 11.83 -8.81 10.35
C ALA A 198 11.56 -7.85 9.16
N PHE A 199 11.83 -6.56 9.30
CA PHE A 199 11.78 -5.62 8.18
C PHE A 199 12.78 -5.99 7.07
N ARG A 200 14.00 -6.39 7.43
CA ARG A 200 15.02 -6.80 6.45
C ARG A 200 14.66 -8.11 5.75
N ARG A 201 14.03 -9.06 6.45
CA ARG A 201 13.46 -10.30 5.86
C ARG A 201 12.20 -10.02 5.05
N LYS A 202 11.61 -8.80 5.14
CA LYS A 202 10.33 -8.42 4.51
C LYS A 202 9.15 -9.26 5.04
N GLU A 203 9.25 -9.79 6.24
CA GLU A 203 8.17 -10.52 6.90
C GLU A 203 7.18 -9.54 7.50
N THR A 204 6.53 -8.79 6.61
CA THR A 204 5.73 -7.62 6.91
C THR A 204 4.40 -7.66 6.19
N PHE A 205 3.42 -6.97 6.72
CA PHE A 205 2.15 -6.73 6.04
C PHE A 205 1.59 -5.35 6.39
N ALA A 206 0.66 -4.89 5.57
CA ALA A 206 -0.03 -3.61 5.75
C ALA A 206 -1.50 -3.85 6.12
N THR A 207 -2.08 -2.89 6.83
CA THR A 207 -3.52 -2.76 6.96
C THR A 207 -3.97 -1.38 6.51
N THR A 208 -5.23 -1.24 6.09
CA THR A 208 -5.87 0.02 5.80
C THR A 208 -7.18 0.11 6.61
N GLY A 209 -7.12 0.72 7.78
CA GLY A 209 -8.22 0.77 8.76
C GLY A 209 -8.28 -0.45 9.67
N SER A 210 -9.02 -1.47 9.30
CA SER A 210 -9.18 -2.69 10.10
C SER A 210 -7.86 -3.39 10.35
N ARG A 211 -7.58 -3.77 11.60
CA ARG A 211 -6.32 -4.39 12.04
C ARG A 211 -6.32 -5.91 11.80
N ILE A 212 -6.49 -6.30 10.55
CA ILE A 212 -6.39 -7.68 10.08
C ILE A 212 -4.96 -8.16 10.25
N LYS A 213 -4.78 -9.41 10.68
CA LYS A 213 -3.45 -10.03 10.76
C LYS A 213 -3.33 -11.08 9.68
N VAL A 214 -2.22 -11.08 8.95
CA VAL A 214 -1.98 -11.98 7.82
C VAL A 214 -0.65 -12.69 8.00
N ARG A 215 -0.65 -14.02 7.74
CA ARG A 215 0.55 -14.81 7.46
C ARG A 215 0.40 -15.44 6.09
N PHE A 216 1.48 -15.49 5.34
CA PHE A 216 1.53 -16.09 4.02
C PHE A 216 2.81 -16.91 3.87
N PHE A 217 2.64 -18.15 3.43
CA PHE A 217 3.76 -19.07 3.19
C PHE A 217 3.65 -19.68 1.81
N GLY A 218 4.80 -19.95 1.19
CA GLY A 218 4.89 -20.73 -0.04
C GLY A 218 5.77 -21.95 0.16
N GLY A 219 5.41 -23.07 -0.43
CA GLY A 219 6.18 -24.30 -0.29
C GLY A 219 5.66 -25.45 -1.13
N TYR A 220 6.17 -26.63 -0.85
CA TYR A 220 5.74 -27.88 -1.45
C TYR A 220 5.25 -28.83 -0.34
N GLN A 221 4.08 -29.47 -0.52
CA GLN A 221 3.44 -30.32 0.51
C GLN A 221 3.13 -29.55 1.83
N ILE A 222 2.82 -28.27 1.73
CA ILE A 222 2.54 -27.40 2.88
C ILE A 222 1.11 -27.60 3.42
N ASP A 223 0.22 -28.24 2.67
CA ASP A 223 -1.11 -28.70 3.07
C ASP A 223 -1.08 -29.54 4.35
N LYS A 224 0.00 -30.29 4.57
CA LYS A 224 0.23 -31.04 5.81
C LYS A 224 0.27 -30.21 7.08
N ALA A 225 0.37 -28.88 6.96
CA ALA A 225 0.30 -27.98 8.09
C ALA A 225 -1.03 -28.08 8.85
N PHE A 226 -2.14 -28.37 8.16
CA PHE A 226 -3.46 -28.50 8.77
C PHE A 226 -3.60 -29.73 9.69
N ASP A 227 -2.74 -30.73 9.53
CA ASP A 227 -2.71 -31.94 10.36
C ASP A 227 -1.81 -31.80 11.60
N GLN A 228 -1.16 -30.63 11.76
CA GLN A 228 -0.21 -30.41 12.84
C GLN A 228 -0.87 -29.73 14.05
N ILE A 229 -0.38 -30.05 15.25
CA ILE A 229 -0.76 -29.36 16.50
C ILE A 229 -0.36 -27.88 16.45
N ASP A 230 0.81 -27.60 15.86
CA ASP A 230 1.30 -26.22 15.64
C ASP A 230 1.57 -26.00 14.14
N PRO A 231 0.54 -25.63 13.36
CA PRO A 231 0.65 -25.45 11.93
C PRO A 231 1.57 -24.29 11.53
N VAL A 232 1.69 -23.26 12.36
CA VAL A 232 2.55 -22.11 12.09
C VAL A 232 4.02 -22.49 12.18
N ASN A 233 4.41 -23.20 13.25
CA ASN A 233 5.78 -23.68 13.41
C ASN A 233 6.14 -24.72 12.33
N PHE A 234 5.18 -25.56 11.94
CA PHE A 234 5.38 -26.46 10.80
C PHE A 234 5.67 -25.69 9.51
N ALA A 235 4.90 -24.64 9.22
CA ALA A 235 5.09 -23.81 8.02
C ALA A 235 6.46 -23.13 8.01
N TYR A 236 6.91 -22.56 9.13
CA TYR A 236 8.27 -21.99 9.23
C TYR A 236 9.40 -22.98 8.99
N LYS A 237 9.19 -24.27 9.33
CA LYS A 237 10.21 -25.33 9.13
C LYS A 237 10.22 -25.90 7.72
N ASN A 238 9.09 -25.87 7.00
CA ASN A 238 8.90 -26.62 5.76
C ASN A 238 8.55 -25.74 4.54
N ALA A 239 8.44 -24.45 4.73
CA ALA A 239 8.07 -23.48 3.70
C ALA A 239 8.85 -22.18 3.86
N VAL A 240 8.71 -21.27 2.90
CA VAL A 240 9.23 -19.90 2.99
C VAL A 240 8.12 -18.97 3.44
N SER A 241 8.44 -18.02 4.33
CA SER A 241 7.51 -16.99 4.78
C SER A 241 7.39 -15.87 3.74
N MET A 242 6.37 -15.02 3.91
CA MET A 242 6.19 -13.81 3.10
C MET A 242 7.48 -12.98 3.02
N GLY A 243 7.71 -12.34 1.88
CA GLY A 243 8.91 -11.55 1.61
C GLY A 243 10.12 -12.34 1.11
N SER A 244 10.05 -13.67 1.12
CA SER A 244 11.14 -14.55 0.72
C SER A 244 11.04 -14.99 -0.75
N ASP A 245 12.15 -15.39 -1.33
CA ASP A 245 12.19 -16.11 -2.60
C ASP A 245 12.05 -17.61 -2.36
N MET A 246 11.24 -18.29 -3.16
CA MET A 246 11.06 -19.72 -3.14
C MET A 246 11.74 -20.34 -4.36
N LEU A 247 12.63 -21.30 -4.11
CA LEU A 247 13.30 -22.04 -5.18
C LEU A 247 12.36 -23.08 -5.79
N GLN A 248 12.41 -23.25 -7.09
CA GLN A 248 11.66 -24.30 -7.78
C GLN A 248 12.16 -25.68 -7.32
N SER A 249 11.23 -26.60 -7.01
CA SER A 249 11.52 -27.98 -6.64
C SER A 249 10.99 -28.94 -7.70
N GLY A 250 11.85 -29.35 -8.64
CA GLY A 250 11.47 -30.24 -9.73
C GLY A 250 10.30 -29.68 -10.56
N ASN A 251 9.34 -30.56 -10.87
CA ASN A 251 8.13 -30.23 -11.64
C ASN A 251 6.88 -30.07 -10.76
N GLN A 252 7.04 -29.97 -9.43
CA GLN A 252 5.90 -29.80 -8.53
C GLN A 252 5.35 -28.39 -8.62
N ALA A 253 4.02 -28.27 -8.59
CA ALA A 253 3.37 -26.98 -8.44
C ALA A 253 3.55 -26.46 -7.00
N PRO A 254 3.90 -25.20 -6.81
CA PRO A 254 3.95 -24.61 -5.48
C PRO A 254 2.56 -24.54 -4.84
N GLN A 255 2.51 -24.69 -3.53
CA GLN A 255 1.34 -24.48 -2.72
C GLN A 255 1.52 -23.20 -1.88
N PHE A 256 0.42 -22.52 -1.61
CA PHE A 256 0.41 -21.31 -0.79
C PHE A 256 -0.54 -21.51 0.40
N LEU A 257 -0.12 -21.02 1.55
CA LEU A 257 -0.88 -21.12 2.80
C LEU A 257 -1.08 -19.71 3.36
N VAL A 258 -2.34 -19.35 3.58
CA VAL A 258 -2.74 -18.04 4.12
C VAL A 258 -3.47 -18.25 5.43
N TRP A 259 -3.05 -17.54 6.48
CA TRP A 259 -3.86 -17.28 7.66
C TRP A 259 -4.23 -15.82 7.71
N ALA A 260 -5.53 -15.55 7.68
CA ALA A 260 -6.09 -14.21 7.85
C ALA A 260 -6.99 -14.18 9.08
N LEU A 261 -6.63 -13.34 10.05
CA LEU A 261 -7.45 -13.11 11.24
C LEU A 261 -8.13 -11.76 11.13
N ARG A 262 -9.45 -11.76 11.19
CA ARG A 262 -10.22 -10.51 11.18
C ARG A 262 -9.92 -9.64 12.38
N ASP A 263 -10.12 -8.35 12.25
CA ASP A 263 -10.26 -7.45 13.40
C ASP A 263 -11.58 -7.74 14.10
N VAL A 264 -11.52 -8.20 15.36
CA VAL A 264 -12.72 -8.58 16.12
C VAL A 264 -13.67 -7.41 16.39
N LYS A 265 -13.19 -6.17 16.28
CA LYS A 265 -13.97 -4.93 16.49
C LYS A 265 -14.58 -4.39 15.19
N ARG A 266 -14.37 -5.05 14.06
CA ARG A 266 -14.79 -4.62 12.72
C ARG A 266 -15.62 -5.70 12.04
N ALA A 267 -16.06 -5.41 10.81
CA ALA A 267 -16.79 -6.36 9.98
C ALA A 267 -16.03 -7.69 9.79
N PRO A 268 -16.73 -8.80 9.53
CA PRO A 268 -16.11 -10.04 9.08
C PRO A 268 -15.26 -9.84 7.83
N LEU A 269 -14.34 -10.77 7.57
CA LEU A 269 -13.64 -10.83 6.28
C LEU A 269 -14.66 -11.17 5.19
N ASP A 270 -14.62 -10.40 4.12
CA ASP A 270 -15.45 -10.65 2.93
C ASP A 270 -14.79 -11.73 2.06
N ARG A 271 -13.48 -11.63 1.85
CA ARG A 271 -12.74 -12.56 0.99
C ARG A 271 -11.25 -12.56 1.29
N VAL A 272 -10.56 -13.53 0.70
CA VAL A 272 -9.12 -13.59 0.52
C VAL A 272 -8.85 -13.68 -0.97
N GLN A 273 -8.00 -12.80 -1.51
CA GLN A 273 -7.53 -12.83 -2.88
C GLN A 273 -6.04 -13.19 -2.92
N ILE A 274 -5.66 -14.04 -3.85
CA ILE A 274 -4.27 -14.30 -4.21
C ILE A 274 -4.05 -13.68 -5.58
N ILE A 275 -3.17 -12.69 -5.64
CA ILE A 275 -2.80 -12.04 -6.89
C ILE A 275 -1.47 -12.63 -7.35
N LYS A 276 -1.47 -13.17 -8.56
CA LYS A 276 -0.30 -13.79 -9.18
C LYS A 276 0.23 -12.94 -10.31
N GLY A 277 1.50 -12.59 -10.26
CA GLY A 277 2.23 -11.98 -11.38
C GLY A 277 3.25 -12.94 -11.97
N TRP A 278 3.39 -12.96 -13.30
CA TRP A 278 4.40 -13.74 -13.99
C TRP A 278 4.78 -13.11 -15.32
N THR A 279 5.85 -13.61 -15.95
CA THR A 279 6.25 -13.25 -17.30
C THR A 279 6.20 -14.44 -18.24
N GLU A 280 5.85 -14.19 -19.50
CA GLU A 280 6.09 -15.14 -20.58
C GLU A 280 7.60 -15.24 -20.89
N LEU A 281 7.98 -16.21 -21.71
CA LEU A 281 9.36 -16.34 -22.21
C LEU A 281 9.84 -15.08 -22.97
N SER A 282 8.91 -14.31 -23.53
CA SER A 282 9.16 -13.03 -24.18
C SER A 282 9.46 -11.88 -23.20
N GLY A 283 9.35 -12.10 -21.90
CA GLY A 283 9.46 -11.06 -20.88
C GLY A 283 8.17 -10.24 -20.66
N LYS A 284 7.09 -10.53 -21.42
CA LYS A 284 5.80 -9.83 -21.25
C LYS A 284 5.16 -10.21 -19.91
N PRO A 285 4.82 -9.23 -19.06
CA PRO A 285 4.22 -9.49 -17.75
C PRO A 285 2.72 -9.72 -17.85
N HIS A 286 2.21 -10.52 -16.91
CA HIS A 286 0.80 -10.82 -16.72
C HIS A 286 0.43 -10.79 -15.24
N GLU A 287 -0.85 -10.57 -14.96
CA GLU A 287 -1.45 -10.60 -13.63
C GLU A 287 -2.80 -11.32 -13.67
N GLU A 288 -3.03 -12.12 -12.65
CA GLU A 288 -4.28 -12.86 -12.43
C GLU A 288 -4.67 -12.83 -10.95
#